data_394ddbebb77949fc35fda331df11d28c
#
_entry.id   394ddbebb77949fc35fda331df11d28c
#
_cell.length_a   1.000
_cell.length_b   1.000
_cell.length_c   1.000
_cell.angle_alpha   90.00
_cell.angle_beta   90.00
_cell.angle_gamma   90.00
#
_symmetry.space_group_name_H-M   'P 1'
#
loop_
_entity.id
_entity.type
_entity.pdbx_description
1 polymer ?
#
loop_
_entity_poly.entity_id
_entity_poly.type
_entity_poly.pdbx_seq_one_letter_code
_entity_poly.pdbx_strand_id
1 'polypeptide(L)'
;MVKNINKCETPDSFVCEDYEEEEPKLCELDKSKIYKGLVGIYIDETLITLIDGINGKLYYRGYSLKDLVDNSTFEEVAFLLIYGKLPKNNELQSFKDNLIKERDLPDNILSILKSYPRNTTRIELLRTSISAISLYDPDDYNFTEEANIRKGIRIIAKIPTVLAFSHRIQSNLPLIEPSEEFSHAANYYYMMTGIEPSKEFEKAFDDILICHADHSINSSTFALRVTVSTLSDIYSGITSAIGTLRGPLHGGSNERVMKYMLEEVKTKDNVIAWAKKKIENKEKIMGFGHRVYKTWDPRARILRDLSKNFWEKWEKGEIIDKIPDLIHDIEHHEISNIFEMTEILADFMINTKNIYPNVDLYSAGLLHILGIPTPLFTPLFAASRSAGWVAHAIEQLSDNKLIRPRLRYVGKVDKEYIPLIKR
;
A
#
# COMPACT_ATOMS: atom_id res chain seq x y z
N MET A 1 -26.77 18.55 9.16
CA MET A 1 -27.49 19.10 8.01
C MET A 1 -26.58 18.94 6.81
N VAL A 2 -26.82 17.93 5.99
CA VAL A 2 -26.08 17.68 4.74
C VAL A 2 -26.52 18.75 3.74
N LYS A 3 -25.65 19.71 3.43
CA LYS A 3 -25.90 20.62 2.30
C LYS A 3 -25.45 19.93 1.02
N ASN A 4 -26.39 19.74 0.13
CA ASN A 4 -26.23 19.22 -1.22
C ASN A 4 -25.13 19.94 -1.98
N ILE A 5 -24.02 19.25 -2.26
CA ILE A 5 -23.07 19.63 -3.29
C ILE A 5 -23.58 19.03 -4.61
N ASN A 6 -24.64 19.59 -5.16
CA ASN A 6 -25.12 19.26 -6.49
C ASN A 6 -24.78 20.39 -7.46
N LYS A 7 -24.00 20.03 -8.47
CA LYS A 7 -23.67 20.76 -9.71
C LYS A 7 -22.42 21.65 -9.66
N CYS A 8 -21.27 21.05 -10.01
CA CYS A 8 -20.21 21.79 -10.69
C CYS A 8 -19.98 21.14 -12.06
N GLU A 9 -20.36 21.81 -13.13
CA GLU A 9 -20.28 21.32 -14.51
C GLU A 9 -18.95 21.66 -15.22
N THR A 10 -18.07 22.48 -14.65
CA THR A 10 -16.73 22.79 -15.21
C THR A 10 -15.77 23.28 -14.11
N PRO A 11 -14.42 23.15 -14.30
CA PRO A 11 -13.42 23.65 -13.35
C PRO A 11 -13.47 25.17 -13.12
N ASP A 12 -13.99 25.95 -14.08
CA ASP A 12 -14.06 27.42 -14.03
C ASP A 12 -15.32 27.92 -13.28
N SER A 13 -16.22 27.04 -12.86
CA SER A 13 -17.43 27.41 -12.13
C SER A 13 -17.27 27.41 -10.60
N PHE A 14 -16.07 27.22 -10.08
CA PHE A 14 -15.78 27.43 -8.66
C PHE A 14 -15.79 28.94 -8.36
N VAL A 15 -16.97 29.50 -8.20
CA VAL A 15 -17.11 30.71 -7.40
C VAL A 15 -16.89 30.27 -5.97
N CYS A 16 -15.72 30.61 -5.40
CA CYS A 16 -15.53 30.55 -3.95
C CYS A 16 -16.63 31.46 -3.35
N GLU A 17 -17.71 30.87 -2.84
CA GLU A 17 -18.44 31.53 -1.78
C GLU A 17 -17.41 31.74 -0.68
N ASP A 18 -17.23 32.98 -0.24
CA ASP A 18 -16.32 33.38 0.81
C ASP A 18 -16.59 32.49 2.03
N TYR A 19 -15.78 31.45 2.19
CA TYR A 19 -15.67 30.73 3.46
C TYR A 19 -14.98 31.72 4.41
N GLU A 20 -15.75 32.56 5.09
CA GLU A 20 -15.33 33.13 6.36
C GLU A 20 -15.18 31.95 7.33
N GLU A 21 -14.07 31.21 7.23
CA GLU A 21 -13.60 30.39 8.31
C GLU A 21 -13.35 31.37 9.48
N GLU A 22 -14.16 31.29 10.53
CA GLU A 22 -13.73 31.83 11.81
C GLU A 22 -12.40 31.15 12.12
N GLU A 23 -11.27 31.84 11.85
CA GLU A 23 -9.97 31.37 12.30
C GLU A 23 -10.11 31.11 13.81
N PRO A 24 -9.86 29.90 14.31
CA PRO A 24 -9.89 29.63 15.74
C PRO A 24 -9.01 30.70 16.39
N LYS A 25 -9.57 31.43 17.35
CA LYS A 25 -8.91 32.59 17.96
C LYS A 25 -7.47 32.18 18.27
N LEU A 26 -6.51 32.80 17.60
CA LEU A 26 -5.08 32.44 17.63
C LEU A 26 -4.47 32.38 19.05
N CYS A 27 -5.22 32.79 20.07
CA CYS A 27 -4.86 32.79 21.47
C CYS A 27 -4.97 31.42 22.18
N GLU A 28 -5.63 30.41 21.58
CA GLU A 28 -5.84 29.09 22.22
C GLU A 28 -4.81 28.03 21.80
N LEU A 29 -4.12 28.25 20.68
CA LEU A 29 -3.05 27.33 20.26
C LEU A 29 -1.76 27.72 21.00
N ASP A 30 -1.18 26.76 21.70
CA ASP A 30 0.16 26.92 22.30
C ASP A 30 1.21 27.11 21.17
N LYS A 31 1.42 28.38 20.78
CA LYS A 31 2.37 28.79 19.73
C LYS A 31 3.81 28.37 20.02
N SER A 32 4.13 27.93 21.26
CA SER A 32 5.44 27.46 21.67
C SER A 32 5.69 26.02 21.20
N LYS A 33 4.66 25.20 20.96
CA LYS A 33 4.79 23.81 20.58
C LYS A 33 4.96 23.62 19.07
N ILE A 34 5.97 22.84 18.71
CA ILE A 34 6.17 22.34 17.34
C ILE A 34 6.04 20.82 17.36
N TYR A 35 5.03 20.31 16.69
CA TYR A 35 4.76 18.88 16.60
C TYR A 35 5.48 18.30 15.37
N LYS A 36 6.80 18.08 15.50
CA LYS A 36 7.59 17.49 14.39
C LYS A 36 7.04 16.13 13.99
N GLY A 37 6.73 15.98 12.68
CA GLY A 37 6.20 14.74 12.12
C GLY A 37 4.80 14.40 12.61
N LEU A 38 4.08 15.35 13.22
CA LEU A 38 2.69 15.21 13.72
C LEU A 38 2.49 14.03 14.69
N VAL A 39 3.53 13.66 15.44
CA VAL A 39 3.46 12.52 16.37
C VAL A 39 2.46 12.82 17.49
N GLY A 40 1.45 11.94 17.65
CA GLY A 40 0.42 12.07 18.70
C GLY A 40 -0.68 13.09 18.37
N ILE A 41 -0.73 13.61 17.15
CA ILE A 41 -1.76 14.54 16.70
C ILE A 41 -2.82 13.79 15.92
N TYR A 42 -4.08 13.93 16.34
CA TYR A 42 -5.25 13.59 15.54
C TYR A 42 -5.55 14.76 14.61
N ILE A 43 -5.68 14.50 13.33
CA ILE A 43 -5.96 15.53 12.33
C ILE A 43 -7.41 15.48 11.84
N ASP A 44 -8.08 14.35 12.07
CA ASP A 44 -9.46 14.10 11.66
C ASP A 44 -10.00 12.85 12.34
N GLU A 45 -11.31 12.58 12.17
CA GLU A 45 -11.97 11.33 12.54
C GLU A 45 -12.04 10.38 11.33
N THR A 46 -12.20 9.09 11.56
CA THR A 46 -12.35 8.09 10.50
C THR A 46 -13.24 6.93 10.94
N LEU A 47 -14.05 6.44 10.01
CA LEU A 47 -14.83 5.21 10.17
C LEU A 47 -14.18 4.00 9.47
N ILE A 48 -13.03 4.18 8.80
CA ILE A 48 -12.42 3.15 7.94
C ILE A 48 -11.64 2.14 8.76
N THR A 49 -10.67 2.60 9.57
CA THR A 49 -9.74 1.68 10.24
C THR A 49 -9.42 2.12 11.67
N LEU A 50 -9.58 1.18 12.60
CA LEU A 50 -9.11 1.31 13.98
C LEU A 50 -7.85 0.48 14.20
N ILE A 51 -6.81 1.11 14.75
CA ILE A 51 -5.58 0.45 15.20
C ILE A 51 -5.52 0.50 16.72
N ASP A 52 -5.66 -0.66 17.37
CA ASP A 52 -5.40 -0.81 18.80
C ASP A 52 -3.94 -1.24 18.99
N GLY A 53 -3.08 -0.23 19.16
CA GLY A 53 -1.64 -0.46 19.28
C GLY A 53 -1.21 -1.14 20.58
N ILE A 54 -2.02 -1.07 21.63
CA ILE A 54 -1.74 -1.68 22.94
C ILE A 54 -2.04 -3.18 22.88
N ASN A 55 -3.22 -3.54 22.38
CA ASN A 55 -3.67 -4.93 22.32
C ASN A 55 -3.26 -5.66 21.02
N GLY A 56 -2.58 -4.96 20.08
CA GLY A 56 -2.16 -5.53 18.80
C GLY A 56 -3.34 -5.98 17.94
N LYS A 57 -4.35 -5.13 17.78
CA LYS A 57 -5.55 -5.41 16.98
C LYS A 57 -5.71 -4.39 15.87
N LEU A 58 -6.27 -4.86 14.76
CA LEU A 58 -6.60 -4.05 13.59
C LEU A 58 -8.02 -4.37 13.15
N TYR A 59 -8.80 -3.34 12.88
CA TYR A 59 -10.20 -3.46 12.45
C TYR A 59 -10.42 -2.64 11.19
N TYR A 60 -11.08 -3.20 10.19
CA TYR A 60 -11.60 -2.50 9.02
C TYR A 60 -13.11 -2.34 9.17
N ARG A 61 -13.62 -1.09 9.19
CA ARG A 61 -15.04 -0.80 9.37
C ARG A 61 -15.70 -1.54 10.57
N GLY A 62 -14.91 -1.78 11.63
CA GLY A 62 -15.37 -2.47 12.83
C GLY A 62 -15.20 -4.00 12.82
N TYR A 63 -14.87 -4.61 11.70
CA TYR A 63 -14.57 -6.04 11.59
C TYR A 63 -13.09 -6.31 11.90
N SER A 64 -12.80 -7.36 12.68
CA SER A 64 -11.40 -7.69 12.96
C SER A 64 -10.68 -8.17 11.71
N LEU A 65 -9.40 -7.78 11.56
CA LEU A 65 -8.61 -8.24 10.41
C LEU A 65 -8.57 -9.77 10.32
N LYS A 66 -8.47 -10.45 11.48
CA LYS A 66 -8.43 -11.92 11.52
C LYS A 66 -9.70 -12.54 10.93
N ASP A 67 -10.87 -12.02 11.32
CA ASP A 67 -12.14 -12.54 10.79
C ASP A 67 -12.26 -12.29 9.28
N LEU A 68 -11.78 -11.14 8.79
CA LEU A 68 -11.78 -10.83 7.36
C LEU A 68 -10.85 -11.75 6.57
N VAL A 69 -9.66 -12.01 7.08
CA VAL A 69 -8.72 -12.96 6.45
C VAL A 69 -9.28 -14.37 6.42
N ASP A 70 -9.91 -14.82 7.51
CA ASP A 70 -10.41 -16.19 7.60
C ASP A 70 -11.66 -16.45 6.74
N ASN A 71 -12.52 -15.44 6.51
CA ASN A 71 -13.85 -15.64 5.97
C ASN A 71 -14.19 -14.80 4.73
N SER A 72 -13.29 -13.93 4.26
CA SER A 72 -13.57 -12.99 3.20
C SER A 72 -12.59 -13.12 2.02
N THR A 73 -12.78 -12.29 0.99
CA THR A 73 -11.87 -12.11 -0.13
C THR A 73 -11.45 -10.64 -0.24
N PHE A 74 -10.37 -10.36 -0.97
CA PHE A 74 -9.92 -8.97 -1.17
C PHE A 74 -10.99 -8.09 -1.78
N GLU A 75 -11.78 -8.61 -2.74
CA GLU A 75 -12.87 -7.85 -3.35
C GLU A 75 -13.96 -7.50 -2.33
N GLU A 76 -14.31 -8.43 -1.43
CA GLU A 76 -15.27 -8.16 -0.36
C GLU A 76 -14.74 -7.12 0.63
N VAL A 77 -13.45 -7.22 0.99
CA VAL A 77 -12.78 -6.23 1.87
C VAL A 77 -12.67 -4.86 1.18
N ALA A 78 -12.35 -4.81 -0.12
CA ALA A 78 -12.34 -3.57 -0.88
C ALA A 78 -13.74 -2.92 -0.92
N PHE A 79 -14.78 -3.72 -1.16
CA PHE A 79 -16.16 -3.25 -1.06
C PHE A 79 -16.47 -2.70 0.34
N LEU A 80 -16.14 -3.46 1.38
CA LEU A 80 -16.35 -3.05 2.77
C LEU A 80 -15.68 -1.70 3.08
N LEU A 81 -14.43 -1.52 2.68
CA LEU A 81 -13.68 -0.29 2.90
C LEU A 81 -14.34 0.91 2.20
N ILE A 82 -14.77 0.74 0.94
CA ILE A 82 -15.36 1.80 0.12
C ILE A 82 -16.77 2.15 0.58
N TYR A 83 -17.65 1.15 0.74
CA TYR A 83 -19.07 1.36 1.01
C TYR A 83 -19.45 1.34 2.49
N GLY A 84 -18.52 0.99 3.39
CA GLY A 84 -18.70 1.00 4.84
C GLY A 84 -19.57 -0.15 5.39
N LYS A 85 -19.91 -1.13 4.59
CA LYS A 85 -20.73 -2.30 4.96
C LYS A 85 -20.27 -3.55 4.21
N LEU A 86 -20.52 -4.72 4.77
CA LEU A 86 -20.37 -5.99 4.03
C LEU A 86 -21.40 -6.05 2.88
N PRO A 87 -20.99 -6.53 1.69
CA PRO A 87 -21.90 -6.65 0.56
C PRO A 87 -22.89 -7.82 0.73
N LYS A 88 -24.07 -7.68 0.16
CA LYS A 88 -24.90 -8.84 -0.16
C LYS A 88 -24.34 -9.56 -1.39
N ASN A 89 -24.75 -10.81 -1.62
CA ASN A 89 -24.25 -11.61 -2.74
C ASN A 89 -24.34 -10.90 -4.09
N ASN A 90 -25.47 -10.24 -4.39
CA ASN A 90 -25.64 -9.50 -5.64
C ASN A 90 -24.76 -8.23 -5.71
N GLU A 91 -24.53 -7.55 -4.59
CA GLU A 91 -23.66 -6.38 -4.51
C GLU A 91 -22.20 -6.80 -4.73
N LEU A 92 -21.77 -7.90 -4.10
CA LEU A 92 -20.41 -8.44 -4.29
C LEU A 92 -20.18 -8.90 -5.73
N GLN A 93 -21.16 -9.61 -6.31
CA GLN A 93 -21.03 -10.04 -7.70
C GLN A 93 -20.93 -8.85 -8.66
N SER A 94 -21.80 -7.85 -8.52
CA SER A 94 -21.71 -6.63 -9.32
C SER A 94 -20.39 -5.88 -9.15
N PHE A 95 -19.85 -5.86 -7.94
CA PHE A 95 -18.54 -5.24 -7.67
C PHE A 95 -17.38 -5.99 -8.34
N LYS A 96 -17.41 -7.34 -8.27
CA LYS A 96 -16.45 -8.21 -8.97
C LYS A 96 -16.53 -8.03 -10.49
N ASP A 97 -17.72 -8.01 -11.05
CA ASP A 97 -17.95 -7.79 -12.48
C ASP A 97 -17.39 -6.44 -12.95
N ASN A 98 -17.57 -5.38 -12.14
CA ASN A 98 -17.01 -4.07 -12.42
C ASN A 98 -15.46 -4.08 -12.36
N LEU A 99 -14.86 -4.75 -11.37
CA LEU A 99 -13.40 -4.90 -11.30
C LEU A 99 -12.88 -5.66 -12.53
N ILE A 100 -13.52 -6.76 -12.94
CA ILE A 100 -13.12 -7.55 -14.11
C ILE A 100 -13.15 -6.70 -15.37
N LYS A 101 -14.26 -6.00 -15.60
CA LYS A 101 -14.46 -5.13 -16.77
C LYS A 101 -13.40 -4.03 -16.89
N GLU A 102 -12.86 -3.58 -15.79
CA GLU A 102 -11.95 -2.43 -15.73
C GLU A 102 -10.46 -2.82 -15.67
N ARG A 103 -10.12 -4.12 -15.85
CA ARG A 103 -8.72 -4.61 -15.79
C ARG A 103 -7.84 -4.12 -16.94
N ASP A 104 -8.42 -3.92 -18.10
CA ASP A 104 -7.68 -3.56 -19.32
C ASP A 104 -7.10 -2.15 -19.25
N LEU A 105 -5.93 -1.99 -19.88
CA LEU A 105 -5.28 -0.70 -20.02
C LEU A 105 -5.55 -0.11 -21.41
N PRO A 106 -5.72 1.23 -21.51
CA PRO A 106 -5.70 1.89 -22.81
C PRO A 106 -4.40 1.62 -23.57
N ASP A 107 -4.46 1.41 -24.91
CA ASP A 107 -3.30 1.14 -25.77
C ASP A 107 -2.17 2.17 -25.61
N ASN A 108 -2.53 3.43 -25.41
CA ASN A 108 -1.56 4.49 -25.19
C ASN A 108 -0.78 4.29 -23.87
N ILE A 109 -1.42 3.76 -22.82
CA ILE A 109 -0.74 3.45 -21.56
C ILE A 109 0.25 2.31 -21.76
N LEU A 110 -0.13 1.27 -22.51
CA LEU A 110 0.78 0.19 -22.87
C LEU A 110 1.99 0.70 -23.66
N SER A 111 1.77 1.64 -24.59
CA SER A 111 2.84 2.28 -25.36
C SER A 111 3.79 3.07 -24.44
N ILE A 112 3.25 3.79 -23.48
CA ILE A 112 4.03 4.50 -22.46
C ILE A 112 4.87 3.51 -21.65
N LEU A 113 4.29 2.40 -21.15
CA LEU A 113 5.01 1.38 -20.39
C LEU A 113 6.19 0.78 -21.18
N LYS A 114 6.02 0.56 -22.48
CA LYS A 114 7.10 0.05 -23.37
C LYS A 114 8.21 1.08 -23.61
N SER A 115 7.93 2.38 -23.45
CA SER A 115 8.89 3.47 -23.70
C SER A 115 9.78 3.80 -22.50
N TYR A 116 9.47 3.32 -21.30
CA TYR A 116 10.26 3.61 -20.12
C TYR A 116 11.64 2.96 -20.13
N PRO A 117 12.66 3.62 -19.50
CA PRO A 117 13.97 3.01 -19.32
C PRO A 117 13.88 1.69 -18.54
N ARG A 118 14.59 0.67 -18.99
CA ARG A 118 14.55 -0.69 -18.39
C ARG A 118 14.99 -0.77 -16.92
N ASN A 119 15.78 0.19 -16.47
CA ASN A 119 16.26 0.28 -15.09
C ASN A 119 15.31 1.06 -14.16
N THR A 120 14.13 1.47 -14.65
CA THR A 120 13.11 2.15 -13.84
C THR A 120 12.47 1.15 -12.86
N THR A 121 12.29 1.55 -11.60
CA THR A 121 11.63 0.68 -10.62
C THR A 121 10.13 0.56 -10.91
N ARG A 122 9.52 -0.61 -10.58
CA ARG A 122 8.10 -0.88 -10.86
C ARG A 122 7.17 0.12 -10.16
N ILE A 123 7.55 0.58 -8.97
CA ILE A 123 6.76 1.59 -8.23
C ILE A 123 6.80 2.96 -8.93
N GLU A 124 7.90 3.32 -9.60
CA GLU A 124 7.99 4.55 -10.39
C GLU A 124 7.15 4.46 -11.66
N LEU A 125 7.17 3.30 -12.32
CA LEU A 125 6.31 3.02 -13.47
C LEU A 125 4.84 3.13 -13.07
N LEU A 126 4.45 2.51 -11.95
CA LEU A 126 3.09 2.59 -11.43
C LEU A 126 2.67 4.04 -11.20
N ARG A 127 3.49 4.83 -10.49
CA ARG A 127 3.17 6.24 -10.19
C ARG A 127 2.88 7.04 -11.45
N THR A 128 3.73 6.90 -12.47
CA THR A 128 3.59 7.64 -13.73
C THR A 128 2.39 7.13 -14.53
N SER A 129 2.16 5.81 -14.55
CA SER A 129 1.04 5.22 -15.28
C SER A 129 -0.31 5.61 -14.67
N ILE A 130 -0.45 5.63 -13.35
CA ILE A 130 -1.70 6.06 -12.69
C ILE A 130 -2.02 7.51 -13.00
N SER A 131 -1.01 8.39 -12.99
CA SER A 131 -1.20 9.78 -13.42
C SER A 131 -1.61 9.88 -14.89
N ALA A 132 -1.04 9.06 -15.79
CA ALA A 132 -1.41 9.06 -17.20
C ALA A 132 -2.79 8.47 -17.46
N ILE A 133 -3.21 7.44 -16.69
CA ILE A 133 -4.52 6.79 -16.82
C ILE A 133 -5.66 7.78 -16.55
N SER A 134 -5.46 8.76 -15.69
CA SER A 134 -6.49 9.77 -15.39
C SER A 134 -7.02 10.47 -16.65
N LEU A 135 -6.14 10.71 -17.64
CA LEU A 135 -6.47 11.38 -18.90
C LEU A 135 -7.42 10.55 -19.80
N TYR A 136 -7.61 9.29 -19.49
CA TYR A 136 -8.49 8.36 -20.23
C TYR A 136 -9.72 7.96 -19.41
N ASP A 137 -9.91 8.51 -18.21
CA ASP A 137 -11.06 8.19 -17.37
C ASP A 137 -12.31 8.94 -17.88
N PRO A 138 -13.42 8.21 -18.17
CA PRO A 138 -14.63 8.83 -18.68
C PRO A 138 -15.33 9.74 -17.65
N ASP A 139 -15.00 9.62 -16.36
CA ASP A 139 -15.53 10.45 -15.28
C ASP A 139 -14.53 11.56 -14.85
N ASP A 140 -13.48 11.89 -15.62
CA ASP A 140 -12.36 12.75 -15.21
C ASP A 140 -12.83 14.05 -14.54
N TYR A 141 -13.75 14.78 -15.15
CA TYR A 141 -14.31 16.03 -14.61
C TYR A 141 -15.56 15.86 -13.75
N ASN A 142 -15.93 14.65 -13.38
CA ASN A 142 -17.06 14.37 -12.50
C ASN A 142 -16.56 14.12 -11.08
N PHE A 143 -16.92 14.99 -10.13
CA PHE A 143 -16.45 14.95 -8.74
C PHE A 143 -17.52 14.46 -7.75
N THR A 144 -18.65 13.91 -8.25
CA THR A 144 -19.67 13.30 -7.37
C THR A 144 -19.10 12.08 -6.64
N GLU A 145 -19.70 11.71 -5.52
CA GLU A 145 -19.29 10.54 -4.74
C GLU A 145 -19.33 9.26 -5.59
N GLU A 146 -20.42 9.08 -6.37
CA GLU A 146 -20.60 7.92 -7.25
C GLU A 146 -19.53 7.87 -8.35
N ALA A 147 -19.13 9.01 -8.92
CA ALA A 147 -18.05 9.08 -9.90
C ALA A 147 -16.70 8.76 -9.26
N ASN A 148 -16.43 9.26 -8.06
CA ASN A 148 -15.21 8.94 -7.33
C ASN A 148 -15.14 7.46 -6.94
N ILE A 149 -16.26 6.82 -6.61
CA ILE A 149 -16.33 5.37 -6.40
C ILE A 149 -15.99 4.62 -7.70
N ARG A 150 -16.58 5.00 -8.85
CA ARG A 150 -16.26 4.36 -10.15
C ARG A 150 -14.79 4.55 -10.53
N LYS A 151 -14.22 5.75 -10.37
CA LYS A 151 -12.76 6.00 -10.54
C LYS A 151 -11.95 5.10 -9.62
N GLY A 152 -12.35 4.98 -8.36
CA GLY A 152 -11.69 4.11 -7.38
C GLY A 152 -11.68 2.65 -7.81
N ILE A 153 -12.80 2.12 -8.31
CA ILE A 153 -12.90 0.75 -8.84
C ILE A 153 -11.93 0.56 -10.02
N ARG A 154 -11.88 1.52 -10.97
CA ARG A 154 -10.94 1.50 -12.10
C ARG A 154 -9.48 1.52 -11.65
N ILE A 155 -9.14 2.33 -10.66
CA ILE A 155 -7.79 2.39 -10.09
C ILE A 155 -7.40 1.05 -9.48
N ILE A 156 -8.26 0.46 -8.63
CA ILE A 156 -8.02 -0.85 -8.00
C ILE A 156 -7.85 -1.94 -9.07
N ALA A 157 -8.69 -1.95 -10.10
CA ALA A 157 -8.65 -2.94 -11.17
C ALA A 157 -7.38 -2.83 -12.06
N LYS A 158 -6.95 -1.59 -12.39
CA LYS A 158 -5.86 -1.34 -13.34
C LYS A 158 -4.47 -1.44 -12.73
N ILE A 159 -4.31 -1.19 -11.42
CA ILE A 159 -2.99 -1.25 -10.76
C ILE A 159 -2.30 -2.62 -10.95
N PRO A 160 -2.96 -3.77 -10.73
CA PRO A 160 -2.36 -5.08 -11.00
C PRO A 160 -1.89 -5.25 -12.43
N THR A 161 -2.67 -4.82 -13.41
CA THR A 161 -2.31 -4.92 -14.84
C THR A 161 -1.09 -4.05 -15.17
N VAL A 162 -1.05 -2.80 -14.68
CA VAL A 162 0.14 -1.93 -14.82
C VAL A 162 1.39 -2.61 -14.26
N LEU A 163 1.29 -3.20 -13.09
CA LEU A 163 2.42 -3.83 -12.40
C LEU A 163 2.89 -5.11 -13.10
N ALA A 164 1.95 -5.98 -13.48
CA ALA A 164 2.25 -7.20 -14.20
C ALA A 164 2.89 -6.89 -15.56
N PHE A 165 2.32 -5.97 -16.34
CA PHE A 165 2.88 -5.57 -17.64
C PHE A 165 4.24 -4.92 -17.47
N SER A 166 4.41 -4.02 -16.50
CA SER A 166 5.71 -3.40 -16.19
C SER A 166 6.78 -4.44 -15.87
N HIS A 167 6.43 -5.44 -15.05
CA HIS A 167 7.34 -6.53 -14.70
C HIS A 167 7.73 -7.34 -15.93
N ARG A 168 6.75 -7.79 -16.72
CA ARG A 168 6.99 -8.65 -17.89
C ARG A 168 7.77 -7.93 -18.99
N ILE A 169 7.46 -6.64 -19.25
CA ILE A 169 8.23 -5.81 -20.21
C ILE A 169 9.69 -5.70 -19.77
N GLN A 170 9.95 -5.39 -18.51
CA GLN A 170 11.32 -5.22 -18.02
C GLN A 170 12.10 -6.53 -17.94
N SER A 171 11.41 -7.65 -17.77
CA SER A 171 11.99 -9.00 -17.75
C SER A 171 12.06 -9.66 -19.14
N ASN A 172 11.68 -8.94 -20.22
CA ASN A 172 11.56 -9.47 -21.59
C ASN A 172 10.64 -10.69 -21.72
N LEU A 173 9.61 -10.76 -20.89
CA LEU A 173 8.59 -11.79 -20.93
C LEU A 173 7.41 -11.35 -21.82
N PRO A 174 6.72 -12.28 -22.52
CA PRO A 174 5.49 -11.94 -23.23
C PRO A 174 4.43 -11.44 -22.26
N LEU A 175 3.62 -10.45 -22.69
CA LEU A 175 2.51 -9.97 -21.89
C LEU A 175 1.45 -11.06 -21.72
N ILE A 176 0.77 -11.05 -20.60
CA ILE A 176 -0.38 -11.92 -20.31
C ILE A 176 -1.54 -11.01 -19.98
N GLU A 177 -2.55 -11.08 -20.83
CA GLU A 177 -3.76 -10.28 -20.69
C GLU A 177 -4.57 -10.70 -19.45
N PRO A 178 -5.33 -9.78 -18.84
CA PRO A 178 -6.20 -10.09 -17.73
C PRO A 178 -7.23 -11.17 -18.10
N SER A 179 -7.46 -12.11 -17.20
CA SER A 179 -8.51 -13.12 -17.34
C SER A 179 -9.85 -12.62 -16.78
N GLU A 180 -10.95 -12.94 -17.44
CA GLU A 180 -12.30 -12.68 -16.93
C GLU A 180 -12.77 -13.73 -15.92
N GLU A 181 -12.11 -14.90 -15.89
CA GLU A 181 -12.53 -16.05 -15.06
C GLU A 181 -11.93 -16.02 -13.65
N PHE A 182 -10.82 -15.30 -13.45
CA PHE A 182 -10.08 -15.31 -12.20
C PHE A 182 -10.56 -14.21 -11.23
N SER A 183 -10.48 -14.52 -9.93
CA SER A 183 -10.60 -13.52 -8.85
C SER A 183 -9.56 -12.40 -9.05
N HIS A 184 -9.66 -11.32 -8.27
CA HIS A 184 -8.69 -10.23 -8.32
C HIS A 184 -7.27 -10.73 -7.98
N ALA A 185 -7.15 -11.53 -6.91
CA ALA A 185 -5.88 -12.10 -6.47
C ALA A 185 -5.31 -13.09 -7.49
N ALA A 186 -6.13 -14.05 -7.95
CA ALA A 186 -5.70 -15.05 -8.93
C ALA A 186 -5.29 -14.41 -10.26
N ASN A 187 -6.05 -13.44 -10.75
CA ASN A 187 -5.72 -12.72 -11.97
C ASN A 187 -4.39 -11.95 -11.86
N TYR A 188 -4.17 -11.26 -10.76
CA TYR A 188 -2.92 -10.54 -10.54
C TYR A 188 -1.72 -11.48 -10.50
N TYR A 189 -1.83 -12.59 -9.76
CA TYR A 189 -0.81 -13.64 -9.72
C TYR A 189 -0.54 -14.21 -11.11
N TYR A 190 -1.60 -14.60 -11.85
CA TYR A 190 -1.51 -15.15 -13.19
C TYR A 190 -0.83 -14.20 -14.17
N MET A 191 -1.22 -12.93 -14.20
CA MET A 191 -0.58 -11.95 -15.09
C MET A 191 0.91 -11.75 -14.79
N MET A 192 1.34 -11.82 -13.52
CA MET A 192 2.75 -11.71 -13.16
C MET A 192 3.54 -12.95 -13.56
N THR A 193 3.04 -14.14 -13.14
CA THR A 193 3.78 -15.39 -13.21
C THR A 193 3.58 -16.16 -14.51
N GLY A 194 2.42 -16.04 -15.15
CA GLY A 194 1.99 -16.89 -16.27
C GLY A 194 1.41 -18.24 -15.84
N ILE A 195 1.21 -18.44 -14.54
CA ILE A 195 0.75 -19.69 -13.95
C ILE A 195 -0.56 -19.45 -13.24
N GLU A 196 -1.56 -20.28 -13.53
CA GLU A 196 -2.80 -20.30 -12.76
C GLU A 196 -2.49 -20.76 -11.33
N PRO A 197 -2.82 -19.94 -10.31
CA PRO A 197 -2.53 -20.32 -8.94
C PRO A 197 -3.40 -21.50 -8.50
N SER A 198 -2.86 -22.41 -7.71
CA SER A 198 -3.69 -23.35 -6.97
C SER A 198 -4.59 -22.58 -5.99
N LYS A 199 -5.70 -23.18 -5.55
CA LYS A 199 -6.61 -22.55 -4.57
C LYS A 199 -5.88 -22.11 -3.29
N GLU A 200 -4.85 -22.83 -2.91
CA GLU A 200 -4.03 -22.51 -1.75
C GLU A 200 -3.14 -21.27 -1.99
N PHE A 201 -2.50 -21.20 -3.16
CA PHE A 201 -1.70 -20.03 -3.55
C PHE A 201 -2.57 -18.79 -3.74
N GLU A 202 -3.73 -18.95 -4.40
CA GLU A 202 -4.73 -17.88 -4.54
C GLU A 202 -5.12 -17.32 -3.18
N LYS A 203 -5.50 -18.21 -2.22
CA LYS A 203 -5.92 -17.78 -0.87
C LYS A 203 -4.80 -17.08 -0.12
N ALA A 204 -3.58 -17.61 -0.15
CA ALA A 204 -2.46 -16.97 0.53
C ALA A 204 -2.11 -15.60 -0.07
N PHE A 205 -2.20 -15.47 -1.40
CA PHE A 205 -1.97 -14.20 -2.08
C PHE A 205 -3.09 -13.19 -1.78
N ASP A 206 -4.34 -13.64 -1.74
CA ASP A 206 -5.50 -12.86 -1.34
C ASP A 206 -5.39 -12.37 0.11
N ASP A 207 -4.94 -13.22 1.03
CA ASP A 207 -4.70 -12.88 2.44
C ASP A 207 -3.62 -11.80 2.60
N ILE A 208 -2.57 -11.85 1.77
CA ILE A 208 -1.57 -10.78 1.72
C ILE A 208 -2.22 -9.47 1.29
N LEU A 209 -3.08 -9.50 0.27
CA LEU A 209 -3.80 -8.30 -0.20
C LEU A 209 -4.70 -7.76 0.91
N ILE A 210 -5.47 -8.59 1.61
CA ILE A 210 -6.32 -8.19 2.73
C ILE A 210 -5.49 -7.56 3.86
N CYS A 211 -4.38 -8.18 4.26
CA CYS A 211 -3.51 -7.68 5.33
C CYS A 211 -2.91 -6.30 5.03
N HIS A 212 -2.75 -5.95 3.76
CA HIS A 212 -2.17 -4.67 3.35
C HIS A 212 -3.22 -3.65 2.87
N ALA A 213 -4.51 -4.02 2.79
CA ALA A 213 -5.57 -3.21 2.18
C ALA A 213 -5.72 -1.83 2.83
N ASP A 214 -5.61 -1.72 4.15
CA ASP A 214 -5.56 -0.42 4.83
C ASP A 214 -4.74 -0.44 6.12
N HIS A 215 -4.35 0.74 6.60
CA HIS A 215 -3.70 0.95 7.90
C HIS A 215 -3.86 2.39 8.36
N SER A 216 -5.10 2.89 8.38
CA SER A 216 -5.46 4.23 8.82
C SER A 216 -4.61 5.32 8.14
N ILE A 217 -4.37 6.44 8.83
CA ILE A 217 -3.62 7.57 8.28
C ILE A 217 -2.10 7.36 8.40
N ASN A 218 -1.55 6.44 7.61
CA ASN A 218 -0.11 6.33 7.40
C ASN A 218 0.40 7.44 6.46
N SER A 219 1.71 7.53 6.22
CA SER A 219 2.31 8.61 5.44
C SER A 219 1.74 8.74 4.02
N SER A 220 1.46 7.63 3.32
CA SER A 220 0.90 7.67 1.97
C SER A 220 -0.58 8.05 1.96
N THR A 221 -1.36 7.56 2.92
CA THR A 221 -2.75 7.96 3.11
C THR A 221 -2.85 9.45 3.49
N PHE A 222 -1.92 9.94 4.33
CA PHE A 222 -1.87 11.37 4.65
C PHE A 222 -1.58 12.24 3.43
N ALA A 223 -0.60 11.86 2.60
CA ALA A 223 -0.28 12.58 1.38
C ALA A 223 -1.46 12.61 0.40
N LEU A 224 -2.18 11.48 0.27
CA LEU A 224 -3.43 11.40 -0.49
C LEU A 224 -4.48 12.37 0.05
N ARG A 225 -4.78 12.33 1.36
CA ARG A 225 -5.79 13.20 1.99
C ARG A 225 -5.42 14.68 1.83
N VAL A 226 -4.15 15.06 1.99
CA VAL A 226 -3.68 16.43 1.70
C VAL A 226 -4.00 16.83 0.26
N THR A 227 -3.71 15.95 -0.71
CA THR A 227 -3.94 16.24 -2.13
C THR A 227 -5.42 16.41 -2.41
N VAL A 228 -6.26 15.44 -2.04
CA VAL A 228 -7.71 15.51 -2.34
C VAL A 228 -8.44 16.58 -1.50
N SER A 229 -7.89 16.98 -0.35
CA SER A 229 -8.46 18.07 0.46
C SER A 229 -8.46 19.42 -0.26
N THR A 230 -7.63 19.57 -1.29
CA THR A 230 -7.62 20.74 -2.19
C THR A 230 -8.70 20.68 -3.26
N LEU A 231 -9.57 19.67 -3.25
CA LEU A 231 -10.53 19.31 -4.29
C LEU A 231 -9.86 18.89 -5.62
N SER A 232 -8.60 18.45 -5.57
CA SER A 232 -7.96 17.75 -6.68
C SER A 232 -8.58 16.36 -6.88
N ASP A 233 -8.44 15.82 -8.09
CA ASP A 233 -8.99 14.52 -8.46
C ASP A 233 -8.37 13.33 -7.68
N ILE A 234 -9.09 12.20 -7.65
CA ILE A 234 -8.65 11.02 -6.91
C ILE A 234 -7.37 10.39 -7.49
N TYR A 235 -7.12 10.49 -8.80
CA TYR A 235 -5.89 9.98 -9.44
C TYR A 235 -4.66 10.76 -8.96
N SER A 236 -4.77 12.08 -8.83
CA SER A 236 -3.72 12.93 -8.24
C SER A 236 -3.43 12.54 -6.79
N GLY A 237 -4.48 12.26 -6.00
CA GLY A 237 -4.35 11.74 -4.64
C GLY A 237 -3.61 10.39 -4.59
N ILE A 238 -4.01 9.43 -5.41
CA ILE A 238 -3.38 8.10 -5.50
C ILE A 238 -1.93 8.22 -6.00
N THR A 239 -1.67 9.07 -7.00
CA THR A 239 -0.29 9.33 -7.49
C THR A 239 0.61 9.86 -6.37
N SER A 240 0.11 10.77 -5.55
CA SER A 240 0.80 11.30 -4.37
C SER A 240 1.07 10.21 -3.33
N ALA A 241 0.09 9.33 -3.08
CA ALA A 241 0.23 8.19 -2.17
C ALA A 241 1.30 7.20 -2.64
N ILE A 242 1.30 6.83 -3.93
CA ILE A 242 2.31 5.93 -4.52
C ILE A 242 3.70 6.56 -4.41
N GLY A 243 3.84 7.86 -4.70
CA GLY A 243 5.09 8.58 -4.56
C GLY A 243 5.62 8.57 -3.12
N THR A 244 4.73 8.71 -2.15
CA THR A 244 5.07 8.64 -0.72
C THR A 244 5.42 7.22 -0.28
N LEU A 245 4.70 6.21 -0.76
CA LEU A 245 4.96 4.79 -0.47
C LEU A 245 6.36 4.35 -0.94
N ARG A 246 6.84 4.89 -2.07
CA ARG A 246 8.20 4.63 -2.57
C ARG A 246 9.30 5.03 -1.58
N GLY A 247 9.00 5.94 -0.67
CA GLY A 247 9.99 6.47 0.27
C GLY A 247 10.62 5.37 1.15
N PRO A 248 11.95 5.39 1.35
CA PRO A 248 12.66 4.34 2.10
C PRO A 248 12.29 4.25 3.59
N LEU A 249 11.56 5.23 4.12
CA LEU A 249 11.03 5.22 5.48
C LEU A 249 9.57 4.74 5.55
N HIS A 250 9.01 4.28 4.43
CA HIS A 250 7.61 3.83 4.33
C HIS A 250 7.48 2.46 3.68
N GLY A 251 7.25 2.33 2.37
CA GLY A 251 6.86 1.07 1.74
C GLY A 251 7.99 0.11 1.36
N GLY A 252 9.23 0.56 1.27
CA GLY A 252 10.36 -0.28 0.80
C GLY A 252 10.98 -1.20 1.87
N SER A 253 10.28 -1.50 2.96
CA SER A 253 10.83 -2.28 4.07
C SER A 253 10.89 -3.77 3.75
N ASN A 254 9.83 -4.34 3.15
CA ASN A 254 9.77 -5.76 2.81
C ASN A 254 10.79 -6.17 1.74
N GLU A 255 11.03 -5.36 0.71
CA GLU A 255 12.13 -5.61 -0.25
C GLU A 255 13.49 -5.66 0.44
N ARG A 256 13.73 -4.78 1.42
CA ARG A 256 14.98 -4.77 2.18
C ARG A 256 15.11 -5.97 3.10
N VAL A 257 13.99 -6.43 3.69
CA VAL A 257 13.98 -7.68 4.47
C VAL A 257 14.46 -8.83 3.60
N MET A 258 13.88 -9.01 2.43
CA MET A 258 14.29 -10.10 1.54
C MET A 258 15.74 -9.93 1.08
N LYS A 259 16.12 -8.71 0.71
CA LYS A 259 17.48 -8.43 0.25
C LYS A 259 18.54 -8.81 1.31
N TYR A 260 18.37 -8.38 2.57
CA TYR A 260 19.36 -8.74 3.58
C TYR A 260 19.32 -10.23 3.93
N MET A 261 18.16 -10.87 3.87
CA MET A 261 18.07 -12.33 4.08
C MET A 261 18.86 -13.11 3.02
N LEU A 262 18.72 -12.76 1.75
CA LEU A 262 19.36 -13.45 0.63
C LEU A 262 20.84 -13.06 0.47
N GLU A 263 21.19 -11.78 0.61
CA GLU A 263 22.53 -11.29 0.26
C GLU A 263 23.49 -11.22 1.46
N GLU A 264 22.98 -10.90 2.67
CA GLU A 264 23.83 -10.66 3.83
C GLU A 264 23.79 -11.82 4.84
N VAL A 265 22.60 -12.31 5.18
CA VAL A 265 22.42 -13.41 6.17
C VAL A 265 22.73 -14.76 5.54
N LYS A 266 22.08 -15.11 4.44
CA LYS A 266 22.25 -16.29 3.58
C LYS A 266 21.89 -17.64 4.21
N THR A 267 22.20 -17.84 5.49
CA THR A 267 21.95 -19.11 6.19
C THR A 267 21.45 -18.86 7.60
N LYS A 268 20.71 -19.83 8.16
CA LYS A 268 20.17 -19.74 9.52
C LYS A 268 21.26 -19.59 10.59
N ASP A 269 22.43 -20.17 10.39
CA ASP A 269 23.55 -20.12 11.33
C ASP A 269 24.16 -18.72 11.46
N ASN A 270 24.02 -17.90 10.42
CA ASN A 270 24.55 -16.54 10.38
C ASN A 270 23.61 -15.48 11.01
N VAL A 271 22.32 -15.77 11.19
CA VAL A 271 21.29 -14.80 11.59
C VAL A 271 21.68 -14.03 12.84
N ILE A 272 22.05 -14.73 13.91
CA ILE A 272 22.34 -14.11 15.21
C ILE A 272 23.64 -13.26 15.14
N ALA A 273 24.68 -13.77 14.48
CA ALA A 273 25.93 -13.05 14.32
C ALA A 273 25.75 -11.76 13.50
N TRP A 274 24.98 -11.85 12.41
CA TRP A 274 24.61 -10.70 11.57
C TRP A 274 23.80 -9.66 12.35
N ALA A 275 22.76 -10.09 13.08
CA ALA A 275 21.92 -9.21 13.85
C ALA A 275 22.69 -8.47 14.96
N LYS A 276 23.58 -9.17 15.68
CA LYS A 276 24.47 -8.57 16.69
C LYS A 276 25.34 -7.48 16.07
N LYS A 277 25.99 -7.75 14.92
CA LYS A 277 26.82 -6.79 14.21
C LYS A 277 26.04 -5.53 13.80
N LYS A 278 24.80 -5.71 13.26
CA LYS A 278 23.93 -4.58 12.92
C LYS A 278 23.60 -3.71 14.14
N ILE A 279 23.29 -4.34 15.27
CA ILE A 279 22.96 -3.65 16.53
C ILE A 279 24.19 -2.89 17.09
N GLU A 280 25.37 -3.51 17.08
CA GLU A 280 26.64 -2.88 17.52
C GLU A 280 26.97 -1.64 16.68
N ASN A 281 26.74 -1.73 15.38
CA ASN A 281 26.95 -0.62 14.44
C ASN A 281 25.81 0.43 14.51
N LYS A 282 24.77 0.24 15.34
CA LYS A 282 23.58 1.09 15.39
C LYS A 282 22.81 1.16 14.06
N GLU A 283 22.93 0.13 13.24
CA GLU A 283 22.22 0.01 11.98
C GLU A 283 20.77 -0.49 12.23
N LYS A 284 19.84 0.01 11.44
CA LYS A 284 18.43 -0.39 11.56
C LYS A 284 18.20 -1.73 10.86
N ILE A 285 17.60 -2.68 11.56
CA ILE A 285 17.11 -3.94 11.00
C ILE A 285 15.65 -3.72 10.57
N MET A 286 15.37 -3.84 9.26
CA MET A 286 14.02 -3.67 8.73
C MET A 286 13.13 -4.87 9.08
N GLY A 287 11.82 -4.69 9.07
CA GLY A 287 10.87 -5.73 9.48
C GLY A 287 10.53 -5.73 10.98
N PHE A 288 11.08 -4.79 11.74
CA PHE A 288 10.89 -4.69 13.19
C PHE A 288 10.45 -3.31 13.65
N GLY A 289 9.65 -3.30 14.72
CA GLY A 289 9.14 -2.11 15.35
C GLY A 289 8.02 -1.44 14.56
N HIS A 290 7.16 -0.77 15.27
CA HIS A 290 6.04 -0.05 14.69
C HIS A 290 5.78 1.26 15.45
N ARG A 291 5.33 2.31 14.75
CA ARG A 291 5.05 3.60 15.40
C ARG A 291 3.86 3.51 16.38
N VAL A 292 2.88 2.67 16.07
CA VAL A 292 1.63 2.54 16.84
C VAL A 292 1.66 1.30 17.74
N TYR A 293 1.90 0.10 17.17
CA TYR A 293 1.91 -1.14 17.97
C TYR A 293 3.07 -1.16 18.98
N LYS A 294 2.73 -1.49 20.22
CA LYS A 294 3.67 -1.73 21.33
C LYS A 294 3.89 -3.22 21.60
N THR A 295 3.24 -4.06 20.82
CA THR A 295 3.29 -5.51 20.80
C THR A 295 3.35 -5.98 19.36
N TRP A 296 3.08 -7.25 19.10
CA TRP A 296 3.00 -7.80 17.76
C TRP A 296 2.02 -7.05 16.87
N ASP A 297 2.44 -6.74 15.66
CA ASP A 297 1.55 -6.34 14.58
C ASP A 297 0.62 -7.52 14.24
N PRO A 298 -0.71 -7.37 14.28
CA PRO A 298 -1.64 -8.46 14.02
C PRO A 298 -1.49 -9.04 12.61
N ARG A 299 -1.07 -8.22 11.65
CA ARG A 299 -0.77 -8.66 10.28
C ARG A 299 0.44 -9.58 10.24
N ALA A 300 1.48 -9.24 11.01
CA ALA A 300 2.67 -10.08 11.11
C ALA A 300 2.35 -11.47 11.69
N ARG A 301 1.43 -11.56 12.67
CA ARG A 301 0.99 -12.86 13.21
C ARG A 301 0.28 -13.70 12.15
N ILE A 302 -0.66 -13.10 11.42
CA ILE A 302 -1.40 -13.81 10.35
C ILE A 302 -0.44 -14.31 9.28
N LEU A 303 0.45 -13.44 8.78
CA LEU A 303 1.41 -13.80 7.73
C LEU A 303 2.46 -14.79 8.21
N ARG A 304 2.83 -14.77 9.50
CA ARG A 304 3.68 -15.78 10.11
C ARG A 304 3.04 -17.17 10.07
N ASP A 305 1.77 -17.26 10.47
CA ASP A 305 1.05 -18.54 10.51
C ASP A 305 0.88 -19.11 9.08
N LEU A 306 0.60 -18.25 8.10
CA LEU A 306 0.58 -18.63 6.68
C LEU A 306 1.95 -19.09 6.20
N SER A 307 3.01 -18.33 6.46
CA SER A 307 4.38 -18.69 6.08
C SER A 307 4.81 -20.04 6.68
N LYS A 308 4.43 -20.28 7.94
CA LYS A 308 4.69 -21.55 8.63
C LYS A 308 4.00 -22.73 7.95
N ASN A 309 2.72 -22.57 7.59
CA ASN A 309 1.95 -23.59 6.89
C ASN A 309 2.57 -23.94 5.53
N PHE A 310 2.98 -22.93 4.75
CA PHE A 310 3.67 -23.14 3.48
C PHE A 310 5.04 -23.79 3.65
N TRP A 311 5.82 -23.39 4.66
CA TRP A 311 7.10 -23.99 4.97
C TRP A 311 6.96 -25.47 5.38
N GLU A 312 5.99 -25.81 6.24
CA GLU A 312 5.72 -27.20 6.64
C GLU A 312 5.33 -28.09 5.46
N LYS A 313 4.55 -27.58 4.51
CA LYS A 313 4.19 -28.28 3.27
C LYS A 313 5.36 -28.42 2.32
N TRP A 314 6.22 -27.41 2.26
CA TRP A 314 7.46 -27.48 1.51
C TRP A 314 8.37 -28.59 2.01
N GLU A 315 8.62 -28.65 3.32
CA GLU A 315 9.44 -29.68 3.94
C GLU A 315 8.91 -31.10 3.67
N LYS A 316 7.59 -31.24 3.51
CA LYS A 316 6.95 -32.53 3.15
C LYS A 316 6.94 -32.81 1.64
N GLY A 317 7.43 -31.89 0.81
CA GLY A 317 7.39 -32.03 -0.65
C GLY A 317 6.00 -31.84 -1.29
N GLU A 318 5.02 -31.31 -0.55
CA GLU A 318 3.63 -31.22 -1.03
C GLU A 318 3.39 -30.06 -2.02
N ILE A 319 4.31 -29.07 -2.09
CA ILE A 319 4.14 -27.85 -2.90
C ILE A 319 5.31 -27.56 -3.86
N ILE A 320 6.33 -28.43 -3.92
CA ILE A 320 7.57 -28.20 -4.71
C ILE A 320 7.29 -27.95 -6.19
N ASP A 321 6.37 -28.69 -6.79
CA ASP A 321 6.05 -28.63 -8.21
C ASP A 321 5.14 -27.44 -8.60
N LYS A 322 4.76 -26.61 -7.63
CA LYS A 322 3.78 -25.53 -7.82
C LYS A 322 4.40 -24.13 -7.80
N ILE A 323 5.70 -24.03 -7.49
CA ILE A 323 6.40 -22.76 -7.46
C ILE A 323 6.85 -22.41 -8.87
N PRO A 324 6.53 -21.19 -9.36
CA PRO A 324 6.90 -20.76 -10.68
C PRO A 324 8.41 -20.83 -10.93
N ASP A 325 8.85 -21.38 -12.06
CA ASP A 325 10.22 -21.32 -12.57
C ASP A 325 10.74 -19.87 -12.81
N LEU A 326 9.90 -18.87 -12.57
CA LEU A 326 10.25 -17.45 -12.63
C LEU A 326 11.33 -17.02 -11.65
N ILE A 327 11.62 -17.89 -10.67
CA ILE A 327 12.68 -17.69 -9.70
C ILE A 327 13.89 -18.55 -10.15
N HIS A 328 14.33 -18.36 -11.39
CA HIS A 328 15.51 -19.05 -11.93
C HIS A 328 16.80 -18.82 -11.12
N ASP A 329 16.81 -17.82 -10.25
CA ASP A 329 17.96 -17.46 -9.42
C ASP A 329 17.87 -18.02 -7.97
N ILE A 330 16.80 -18.76 -7.62
CA ILE A 330 16.62 -19.28 -6.26
C ILE A 330 16.81 -20.79 -6.27
N GLU A 331 17.89 -21.24 -5.67
CA GLU A 331 18.07 -22.65 -5.39
C GLU A 331 17.00 -23.14 -4.39
N HIS A 332 16.37 -24.30 -4.66
CA HIS A 332 15.25 -24.83 -3.87
C HIS A 332 15.51 -24.90 -2.36
N HIS A 333 16.77 -25.03 -1.92
CA HIS A 333 17.14 -25.01 -0.49
C HIS A 333 17.14 -23.60 0.13
N GLU A 334 17.13 -22.52 -0.64
CA GLU A 334 17.04 -21.15 -0.10
C GLU A 334 15.63 -20.85 0.39
N ILE A 335 14.59 -21.41 -0.24
CA ILE A 335 13.19 -21.21 0.17
C ILE A 335 12.93 -21.82 1.56
N SER A 336 13.43 -23.04 1.82
CA SER A 336 13.24 -23.71 3.11
C SER A 336 13.86 -22.94 4.27
N ASN A 337 14.97 -22.26 4.01
CA ASN A 337 15.70 -21.53 5.04
C ASN A 337 15.07 -20.18 5.42
N ILE A 338 14.28 -19.54 4.51
CA ILE A 338 13.76 -18.18 4.74
C ILE A 338 12.84 -18.12 5.97
N PHE A 339 11.92 -19.08 6.13
CA PHE A 339 11.04 -19.09 7.29
C PHE A 339 11.82 -19.31 8.59
N GLU A 340 12.74 -20.28 8.63
CA GLU A 340 13.58 -20.53 9.82
C GLU A 340 14.46 -19.32 10.16
N MET A 341 15.11 -18.69 9.17
CA MET A 341 15.91 -17.49 9.38
C MET A 341 15.06 -16.34 9.96
N THR A 342 13.82 -16.19 9.47
CA THR A 342 12.87 -15.18 9.94
C THR A 342 12.49 -15.42 11.40
N GLU A 343 12.19 -16.66 11.78
CA GLU A 343 11.86 -17.02 13.17
C GLU A 343 13.04 -16.80 14.12
N ILE A 344 14.25 -17.24 13.74
CA ILE A 344 15.46 -17.02 14.56
C ILE A 344 15.70 -15.54 14.78
N LEU A 345 15.53 -14.71 13.73
CA LEU A 345 15.71 -13.27 13.82
C LEU A 345 14.62 -12.63 14.69
N ALA A 346 13.37 -13.05 14.53
CA ALA A 346 12.24 -12.55 15.32
C ALA A 346 12.45 -12.84 16.82
N ASP A 347 12.77 -14.07 17.15
CA ASP A 347 13.02 -14.49 18.53
C ASP A 347 14.23 -13.74 19.14
N PHE A 348 15.30 -13.59 18.39
CA PHE A 348 16.48 -12.84 18.83
C PHE A 348 16.13 -11.38 19.13
N MET A 349 15.40 -10.70 18.27
CA MET A 349 15.03 -9.29 18.44
C MET A 349 14.04 -9.08 19.58
N ILE A 350 13.07 -9.97 19.74
CA ILE A 350 12.11 -9.92 20.86
C ILE A 350 12.86 -10.11 22.20
N ASN A 351 13.68 -11.15 22.31
CA ASN A 351 14.33 -11.52 23.58
C ASN A 351 15.46 -10.54 23.97
N THR A 352 16.14 -9.90 23.00
CA THR A 352 17.29 -9.02 23.30
C THR A 352 16.95 -7.55 23.33
N LYS A 353 15.94 -7.10 22.57
CA LYS A 353 15.59 -5.68 22.40
C LYS A 353 14.16 -5.37 22.76
N ASN A 354 13.30 -6.35 23.02
CA ASN A 354 11.87 -6.21 23.20
C ASN A 354 11.22 -5.44 22.02
N ILE A 355 11.68 -5.73 20.79
CA ILE A 355 11.16 -5.14 19.54
C ILE A 355 10.48 -6.24 18.76
N TYR A 356 9.20 -6.02 18.47
CA TYR A 356 8.35 -7.01 17.81
C TYR A 356 8.41 -6.88 16.27
N PRO A 357 8.20 -7.99 15.53
CA PRO A 357 8.03 -7.98 14.08
C PRO A 357 6.85 -7.10 13.65
N ASN A 358 7.01 -6.43 12.53
CA ASN A 358 5.92 -5.77 11.81
C ASN A 358 5.54 -6.60 10.57
N VAL A 359 4.54 -6.11 9.81
CA VAL A 359 4.02 -6.80 8.63
C VAL A 359 5.09 -7.15 7.60
N ASP A 360 6.12 -6.31 7.46
CA ASP A 360 7.14 -6.43 6.40
C ASP A 360 8.03 -7.67 6.58
N LEU A 361 8.28 -8.10 7.82
CA LEU A 361 9.15 -9.24 8.10
C LEU A 361 8.60 -10.53 7.47
N TYR A 362 7.31 -10.82 7.74
CA TYR A 362 6.70 -12.08 7.29
C TYR A 362 6.10 -11.97 5.88
N SER A 363 5.66 -10.78 5.46
CA SER A 363 5.20 -10.61 4.07
C SER A 363 6.33 -10.84 3.07
N ALA A 364 7.55 -10.43 3.39
CA ALA A 364 8.71 -10.67 2.53
C ALA A 364 8.96 -12.17 2.31
N GLY A 365 8.99 -12.94 3.39
CA GLY A 365 9.19 -14.40 3.31
C GLY A 365 8.06 -15.11 2.56
N LEU A 366 6.81 -14.75 2.85
CA LEU A 366 5.65 -15.38 2.20
C LEU A 366 5.59 -15.05 0.70
N LEU A 367 5.81 -13.80 0.30
CA LEU A 367 5.87 -13.42 -1.11
C LEU A 367 6.98 -14.16 -1.86
N HIS A 368 8.13 -14.35 -1.21
CA HIS A 368 9.22 -15.13 -1.78
C HIS A 368 8.84 -16.59 -2.00
N ILE A 369 8.21 -17.24 -0.99
CA ILE A 369 7.69 -18.61 -1.09
C ILE A 369 6.66 -18.75 -2.21
N LEU A 370 5.81 -17.73 -2.41
CA LEU A 370 4.83 -17.70 -3.49
C LEU A 370 5.45 -17.41 -4.88
N GLY A 371 6.76 -17.26 -4.97
CA GLY A 371 7.44 -17.02 -6.24
C GLY A 371 7.33 -15.60 -6.78
N ILE A 372 6.99 -14.63 -5.95
CA ILE A 372 6.92 -13.24 -6.37
C ILE A 372 8.32 -12.62 -6.36
N PRO A 373 8.77 -12.04 -7.48
CA PRO A 373 10.07 -11.36 -7.54
C PRO A 373 10.17 -10.19 -6.56
N THR A 374 11.28 -10.12 -5.82
CA THR A 374 11.52 -9.09 -4.79
C THR A 374 11.23 -7.65 -5.26
N PRO A 375 11.58 -7.22 -6.50
CA PRO A 375 11.25 -5.86 -6.97
C PRO A 375 9.75 -5.55 -7.12
N LEU A 376 8.87 -6.55 -6.94
CA LEU A 376 7.42 -6.38 -6.94
C LEU A 376 6.81 -6.25 -5.54
N PHE A 377 7.56 -6.41 -4.46
CA PHE A 377 7.02 -6.40 -3.10
C PHE A 377 6.39 -5.04 -2.73
N THR A 378 7.14 -3.94 -2.89
CA THR A 378 6.59 -2.58 -2.67
C THR A 378 5.45 -2.24 -3.64
N PRO A 379 5.55 -2.52 -4.95
CA PRO A 379 4.43 -2.37 -5.88
C PRO A 379 3.18 -3.15 -5.50
N LEU A 380 3.32 -4.40 -5.05
CA LEU A 380 2.21 -5.23 -4.59
C LEU A 380 1.53 -4.62 -3.34
N PHE A 381 2.33 -4.06 -2.44
CA PHE A 381 1.81 -3.28 -1.32
C PHE A 381 0.91 -2.12 -1.81
N ALA A 382 1.33 -1.41 -2.87
CA ALA A 382 0.52 -0.35 -3.47
C ALA A 382 -0.79 -0.88 -4.08
N ALA A 383 -0.74 -2.04 -4.75
CA ALA A 383 -1.94 -2.68 -5.32
C ALA A 383 -2.97 -3.00 -4.23
N SER A 384 -2.53 -3.64 -3.16
CA SER A 384 -3.38 -3.92 -2.00
C SER A 384 -3.92 -2.64 -1.35
N ARG A 385 -3.05 -1.67 -1.05
CA ARG A 385 -3.39 -0.43 -0.37
C ARG A 385 -4.30 0.48 -1.18
N SER A 386 -4.43 0.27 -2.47
CA SER A 386 -5.31 1.07 -3.33
C SER A 386 -6.76 1.08 -2.85
N ALA A 387 -7.26 -0.02 -2.29
CA ALA A 387 -8.60 -0.09 -1.70
C ALA A 387 -8.76 0.88 -0.51
N GLY A 388 -7.79 0.87 0.42
CA GLY A 388 -7.78 1.80 1.55
C GLY A 388 -7.60 3.25 1.12
N TRP A 389 -6.71 3.52 0.16
CA TRP A 389 -6.52 4.87 -0.37
C TRP A 389 -7.80 5.41 -1.01
N VAL A 390 -8.49 4.61 -1.81
CA VAL A 390 -9.78 4.98 -2.40
C VAL A 390 -10.81 5.30 -1.33
N ALA A 391 -10.96 4.45 -0.32
CA ALA A 391 -11.86 4.67 0.80
C ALA A 391 -11.56 5.99 1.54
N HIS A 392 -10.28 6.24 1.85
CA HIS A 392 -9.85 7.48 2.51
C HIS A 392 -10.02 8.73 1.65
N ALA A 393 -9.88 8.62 0.32
CA ALA A 393 -10.17 9.74 -0.58
C ALA A 393 -11.65 10.09 -0.57
N ILE A 394 -12.54 9.08 -0.64
CA ILE A 394 -13.99 9.26 -0.60
C ILE A 394 -14.41 9.85 0.76
N GLU A 395 -13.89 9.33 1.87
CA GLU A 395 -14.16 9.86 3.22
C GLU A 395 -13.72 11.31 3.35
N GLN A 396 -12.51 11.67 2.87
CA GLN A 396 -12.04 13.06 2.89
C GLN A 396 -12.95 13.98 2.09
N LEU A 397 -13.39 13.55 0.91
CA LEU A 397 -14.22 14.36 0.04
C LEU A 397 -15.68 14.50 0.53
N SER A 398 -16.19 13.54 1.33
CA SER A 398 -17.56 13.57 1.86
C SER A 398 -17.79 14.64 2.93
N ASP A 399 -16.75 14.97 3.71
CA ASP A 399 -16.74 16.05 4.71
C ASP A 399 -15.38 16.79 4.62
N ASN A 400 -15.20 17.50 3.50
CA ASN A 400 -13.88 18.01 3.16
C ASN A 400 -13.53 19.28 3.93
N LYS A 401 -12.34 19.25 4.52
CA LYS A 401 -11.65 20.43 5.02
C LYS A 401 -10.22 20.48 4.48
N LEU A 402 -9.80 21.64 3.99
CA LEU A 402 -8.45 21.83 3.45
C LEU A 402 -7.38 21.58 4.53
N ILE A 403 -6.49 20.63 4.29
CA ILE A 403 -5.37 20.31 5.17
C ILE A 403 -4.19 21.24 4.86
N ARG A 404 -4.04 22.29 5.67
CA ARG A 404 -3.03 23.32 5.46
C ARG A 404 -2.39 23.78 6.77
N PRO A 405 -1.35 23.07 7.27
CA PRO A 405 -0.64 23.44 8.48
C PRO A 405 0.23 24.70 8.30
N ARG A 406 0.67 25.30 9.41
CA ARG A 406 1.55 26.47 9.43
C ARG A 406 2.99 26.10 9.77
N LEU A 407 3.95 26.85 9.26
CA LEU A 407 5.36 26.80 9.67
C LEU A 407 5.71 28.05 10.49
N ARG A 408 6.51 27.86 11.55
CA ARG A 408 7.09 28.97 12.30
C ARG A 408 8.37 29.41 11.59
N TYR A 409 8.37 30.62 11.05
CA TYR A 409 9.55 31.22 10.46
C TYR A 409 10.57 31.58 11.57
N VAL A 410 11.81 31.21 11.38
CA VAL A 410 12.95 31.46 12.31
C VAL A 410 14.08 32.24 11.68
N GLY A 411 13.94 32.67 10.43
CA GLY A 411 14.93 33.48 9.74
C GLY A 411 14.87 34.97 10.15
N LYS A 412 15.87 35.73 9.72
CA LYS A 412 15.87 37.20 9.88
C LYS A 412 14.86 37.82 8.94
N VAL A 413 14.07 38.75 9.47
CA VAL A 413 13.12 39.60 8.69
C VAL A 413 13.75 40.97 8.45
N ASP A 414 13.12 41.79 7.62
CA ASP A 414 13.49 43.18 7.34
C ASP A 414 14.95 43.33 6.88
N LYS A 415 15.45 42.38 6.10
CA LYS A 415 16.78 42.45 5.49
C LYS A 415 16.74 43.51 4.39
N GLU A 416 17.74 44.39 4.39
CA GLU A 416 17.95 45.33 3.28
C GLU A 416 18.17 44.57 1.97
N TYR A 417 17.41 44.95 0.93
CA TYR A 417 17.66 44.42 -0.41
C TYR A 417 18.82 45.16 -1.05
N ILE A 418 19.92 44.47 -1.23
CA ILE A 418 21.07 45.00 -1.95
C ILE A 418 20.94 44.62 -3.43
N PRO A 419 20.86 45.58 -4.38
CA PRO A 419 20.84 45.24 -5.80
C PRO A 419 22.05 44.45 -6.26
N LEU A 420 21.88 43.54 -7.25
CA LEU A 420 22.91 42.62 -7.71
C LEU A 420 24.21 43.34 -8.05
N ILE A 421 24.14 44.51 -8.68
CA ILE A 421 25.32 45.35 -9.06
C ILE A 421 26.10 45.86 -7.84
N LYS A 422 25.53 45.80 -6.63
CA LYS A 422 26.14 46.29 -5.38
C LYS A 422 26.53 45.13 -4.40
N ARG A 423 26.37 43.88 -4.80
CA ARG A 423 26.72 42.68 -3.97
C ARG A 423 28.16 42.31 -4.13
#